data_7b42aac849b3fa3032031b00c754b892
#
_entry.id   7b42aac849b3fa3032031b00c754b892
#
_cell.length_a   1.000
_cell.length_b   1.000
_cell.length_c   1.000
_cell.angle_alpha   90.00
_cell.angle_beta   90.00
_cell.angle_gamma   90.00
#
_symmetry.space_group_name_H-M   'P 1'
#
loop_
_entity.id
_entity.type
_entity.pdbx_description
1 polymer ?
#
loop_
_entity_poly.entity_id
_entity_poly.type
_entity_poly.pdbx_seq_one_letter_code
_entity_poly.pdbx_strand_id
1 'polypeptide(L)'
;METRGFALSCLLTGTYTRQLQYRRMATITSPGVRNWQPPAPARARVPIGDASNLFLFSVDYEDVRGELVGSWNNPDRLPTMTERFLAFLQAHDVTATFFVSGETAEAHPELIADIISAGHEIGCHGWRHVPMERYQATQFKDDISKSLDCLYDAGAKRVVGFRAPYLSLTKGSAWAYGVLADLQFVYSSSVLPGHTHLYGWPDFGAGIKPVAGVYELPVSVVSLSGYSLPFASGACFRTVPWFLLRAIFAKRRKSSGPLIGYFHPQDIDTEQATIRYAQYGRVGNMVLRCNRRQVLDRIGAIFNDGWRALPYIEFVERHLRCSTTDQRDGAVGRRPAPVSVR
;
A
#
# COMPACT_ATOMS: atom_id res chain seq x y z
N MET A 1 10.00 -29.80 -9.69
CA MET A 1 10.10 -29.15 -8.36
C MET A 1 9.66 -27.66 -8.38
N GLU A 2 9.50 -27.05 -9.55
CA GLU A 2 9.14 -25.64 -9.74
C GLU A 2 7.64 -25.29 -9.54
N THR A 3 6.76 -26.27 -9.64
CA THR A 3 5.30 -26.03 -9.59
C THR A 3 4.74 -25.73 -8.19
N ARG A 4 5.43 -26.13 -7.10
CA ARG A 4 4.92 -25.90 -5.73
C ARG A 4 5.16 -24.48 -5.21
N GLY A 5 6.25 -23.83 -5.63
CA GLY A 5 6.57 -22.45 -5.24
C GLY A 5 5.68 -21.42 -5.93
N PHE A 6 5.31 -21.71 -7.20
CA PHE A 6 4.44 -20.85 -7.98
C PHE A 6 3.03 -20.70 -7.41
N ALA A 7 2.46 -21.81 -6.90
CA ALA A 7 1.14 -21.79 -6.29
C ALA A 7 1.06 -20.90 -5.04
N LEU A 8 2.08 -20.93 -4.18
CA LEU A 8 2.05 -20.21 -2.91
C LEU A 8 2.16 -18.68 -3.09
N SER A 9 2.96 -18.21 -4.04
CA SER A 9 3.12 -16.78 -4.31
C SER A 9 1.96 -16.18 -5.10
N CYS A 10 1.42 -16.87 -6.11
CA CYS A 10 0.18 -16.45 -6.79
C CYS A 10 -1.02 -16.40 -5.83
N LEU A 11 -1.01 -17.25 -4.79
CA LEU A 11 -2.06 -17.33 -3.79
C LEU A 11 -2.06 -16.14 -2.81
N LEU A 12 -0.92 -15.51 -2.61
CA LEU A 12 -0.74 -14.45 -1.61
C LEU A 12 -1.02 -13.04 -2.15
N THR A 13 -1.03 -12.83 -3.46
CA THR A 13 -1.18 -11.49 -4.05
C THR A 13 -2.52 -11.24 -4.77
N GLY A 14 -3.31 -12.27 -5.04
CA GLY A 14 -4.70 -12.14 -5.50
C GLY A 14 -4.94 -11.52 -6.92
N THR A 15 -3.90 -11.38 -7.76
CA THR A 15 -3.89 -10.32 -8.78
C THR A 15 -3.50 -10.70 -10.22
N TYR A 16 -3.64 -11.97 -10.63
CA TYR A 16 -3.08 -12.40 -11.91
C TYR A 16 -3.95 -12.20 -13.19
N THR A 17 -5.20 -11.77 -13.07
CA THR A 17 -6.20 -11.93 -14.13
C THR A 17 -6.15 -10.91 -15.25
N ARG A 18 -5.83 -9.65 -14.96
CA ARG A 18 -5.82 -8.59 -16.00
C ARG A 18 -4.59 -8.65 -16.92
N GLN A 19 -3.48 -9.26 -16.50
CA GLN A 19 -2.28 -9.34 -17.33
C GLN A 19 -2.47 -10.08 -18.67
N LEU A 20 -3.30 -11.10 -18.72
CA LEU A 20 -3.50 -11.87 -19.95
C LEU A 20 -4.45 -11.20 -20.96
N GLN A 21 -5.44 -10.46 -20.50
CA GLN A 21 -6.34 -9.72 -21.40
C GLN A 21 -5.70 -8.46 -22.00
N TYR A 22 -4.80 -7.79 -21.25
CA TYR A 22 -4.10 -6.59 -21.70
C TYR A 22 -2.92 -6.88 -22.64
N ARG A 23 -2.40 -8.11 -22.73
CA ARG A 23 -1.31 -8.47 -23.67
C ARG A 23 -1.66 -8.28 -25.15
N ARG A 24 -2.94 -8.07 -25.50
CA ARG A 24 -3.39 -7.83 -26.88
C ARG A 24 -3.48 -6.34 -27.27
N MET A 25 -3.25 -5.40 -26.37
CA MET A 25 -3.19 -3.99 -26.73
C MET A 25 -1.76 -3.58 -27.07
N ALA A 26 -1.59 -3.04 -28.26
CA ALA A 26 -0.32 -2.75 -28.92
C ALA A 26 0.67 -1.97 -28.05
N THR A 27 1.93 -2.36 -28.15
CA THR A 27 3.10 -1.64 -27.67
C THR A 27 3.19 -0.28 -28.41
N ILE A 28 2.78 0.80 -27.78
CA ILE A 28 3.00 2.15 -28.30
C ILE A 28 4.34 2.60 -27.74
N THR A 29 5.35 2.62 -28.58
CA THR A 29 6.66 3.19 -28.26
C THR A 29 6.58 4.71 -28.40
N SER A 30 6.72 5.45 -27.31
CA SER A 30 6.83 6.91 -27.33
C SER A 30 8.27 7.38 -27.13
N PRO A 31 8.75 8.36 -27.89
CA PRO A 31 10.06 8.98 -27.68
C PRO A 31 9.92 10.06 -26.61
N GLY A 32 10.62 9.94 -25.47
CA GLY A 32 10.67 11.02 -24.49
C GLY A 32 11.25 10.71 -23.11
N VAL A 33 11.37 9.44 -22.72
CA VAL A 33 11.77 9.08 -21.35
C VAL A 33 13.21 8.55 -21.25
N ARG A 34 14.09 8.85 -22.23
CA ARG A 34 15.42 8.22 -22.29
C ARG A 34 16.44 8.69 -21.24
N ASN A 35 16.20 9.73 -20.47
CA ASN A 35 17.22 10.33 -19.57
C ASN A 35 16.77 10.53 -18.11
N TRP A 36 15.68 9.87 -17.65
CA TRP A 36 15.42 9.91 -16.22
C TRP A 36 16.42 8.99 -15.51
N GLN A 37 17.37 9.60 -14.79
CA GLN A 37 18.21 8.88 -13.84
C GLN A 37 17.63 9.10 -12.46
N PRO A 38 17.41 8.02 -11.66
CA PRO A 38 17.02 8.20 -10.28
C PRO A 38 18.08 9.08 -9.60
N PRO A 39 17.68 10.08 -8.80
CA PRO A 39 18.62 10.79 -7.98
C PRO A 39 19.43 9.77 -7.18
N ALA A 40 20.74 10.02 -7.02
CA ALA A 40 21.62 9.15 -6.28
C ALA A 40 20.94 8.78 -4.95
N PRO A 41 20.96 7.50 -4.53
CA PRO A 41 20.23 7.08 -3.35
C PRO A 41 20.64 7.97 -2.19
N ALA A 42 19.70 8.74 -1.65
CA ALA A 42 19.93 9.52 -0.46
C ALA A 42 20.39 8.54 0.63
N ARG A 43 21.66 8.62 1.02
CA ARG A 43 22.31 7.71 1.99
C ARG A 43 21.74 7.82 3.41
N ALA A 44 20.87 8.77 3.67
CA ALA A 44 20.30 8.99 4.98
C ALA A 44 19.03 8.17 5.18
N ARG A 45 19.14 7.07 5.93
CA ARG A 45 17.98 6.55 6.66
C ARG A 45 17.53 7.66 7.59
N VAL A 46 16.25 8.07 7.49
CA VAL A 46 15.67 8.99 8.45
C VAL A 46 15.71 8.29 9.81
N PRO A 47 16.33 8.88 10.86
CA PRO A 47 16.29 8.31 12.19
C PRO A 47 14.83 8.35 12.67
N ILE A 48 14.19 7.19 12.66
CA ILE A 48 12.84 7.04 13.19
C ILE A 48 13.02 6.75 14.68
N GLY A 49 12.42 7.56 15.55
CA GLY A 49 12.35 7.27 16.99
C GLY A 49 11.75 5.88 17.24
N ASP A 50 11.59 5.45 18.48
CA ASP A 50 11.06 4.11 18.79
C ASP A 50 9.65 3.93 18.20
N ALA A 51 9.61 3.29 17.03
CA ALA A 51 8.40 2.94 16.29
C ALA A 51 8.21 1.42 16.21
N SER A 52 8.87 0.68 17.07
CA SER A 52 8.95 -0.79 17.04
C SER A 52 7.60 -1.49 17.26
N ASN A 53 6.63 -0.81 17.85
CA ASN A 53 5.28 -1.31 18.09
C ASN A 53 4.20 -0.60 17.25
N LEU A 54 4.59 0.26 16.30
CA LEU A 54 3.63 0.92 15.42
C LEU A 54 3.28 0.02 14.25
N PHE A 55 1.99 -0.04 13.94
CA PHE A 55 1.45 -0.73 12.79
C PHE A 55 0.72 0.27 11.90
N LEU A 56 1.32 0.63 10.77
CA LEU A 56 0.65 1.40 9.73
C LEU A 56 -0.32 0.46 9.02
N PHE A 57 -1.53 0.41 9.59
CA PHE A 57 -2.61 -0.43 9.12
C PHE A 57 -3.36 0.27 8.00
N SER A 58 -3.52 -0.40 6.88
CA SER A 58 -4.26 0.16 5.74
C SER A 58 -5.20 -0.84 5.08
N VAL A 59 -6.21 -0.27 4.42
CA VAL A 59 -7.14 -0.98 3.56
C VAL A 59 -6.98 -0.45 2.14
N ASP A 60 -6.63 -1.34 1.19
CA ASP A 60 -6.70 -1.04 -0.22
C ASP A 60 -8.17 -1.19 -0.62
N TYR A 61 -8.82 -0.02 -0.73
CA TYR A 61 -10.28 0.09 -0.79
C TYR A 61 -10.74 0.20 -2.23
N GLU A 62 -11.11 -0.94 -2.76
CA GLU A 62 -11.55 -1.14 -4.13
C GLU A 62 -12.69 -2.14 -4.22
N ASP A 63 -13.51 -2.01 -5.25
CA ASP A 63 -14.55 -2.99 -5.54
C ASP A 63 -13.98 -4.15 -6.35
N VAL A 64 -13.92 -5.32 -5.74
CA VAL A 64 -13.43 -6.54 -6.40
C VAL A 64 -14.22 -6.91 -7.67
N ARG A 65 -15.44 -6.40 -7.83
CA ARG A 65 -16.22 -6.57 -9.07
C ARG A 65 -15.58 -5.88 -10.26
N GLY A 66 -14.83 -4.81 -10.06
CA GLY A 66 -14.03 -4.14 -11.10
C GLY A 66 -12.86 -4.96 -11.62
N GLU A 67 -12.43 -5.98 -10.89
CA GLU A 67 -11.28 -6.82 -11.21
C GLU A 67 -11.52 -7.81 -12.35
N LEU A 68 -12.75 -8.24 -12.56
CA LEU A 68 -13.10 -9.34 -13.47
C LEU A 68 -14.21 -8.97 -14.44
N VAL A 69 -14.06 -9.41 -15.67
CA VAL A 69 -15.11 -9.29 -16.69
C VAL A 69 -16.34 -10.09 -16.26
N GLY A 70 -17.49 -9.44 -16.23
CA GLY A 70 -18.78 -10.07 -15.88
C GLY A 70 -19.05 -10.20 -14.38
N SER A 71 -18.13 -9.80 -13.52
CA SER A 71 -18.32 -9.87 -12.06
C SER A 71 -19.27 -8.79 -11.51
N TRP A 72 -19.56 -7.75 -12.28
CA TRP A 72 -20.57 -6.71 -11.93
C TRP A 72 -21.98 -7.26 -11.70
N ASN A 73 -22.28 -8.45 -12.20
CA ASN A 73 -23.54 -9.15 -11.92
C ASN A 73 -23.61 -9.74 -10.50
N ASN A 74 -22.50 -9.77 -9.77
CA ASN A 74 -22.49 -10.21 -8.37
C ASN A 74 -23.04 -9.11 -7.46
N PRO A 75 -23.66 -9.48 -6.32
CA PRO A 75 -24.11 -8.50 -5.35
C PRO A 75 -22.99 -7.56 -4.92
N ASP A 76 -23.35 -6.30 -4.74
CA ASP A 76 -22.44 -5.31 -4.14
C ASP A 76 -22.26 -5.64 -2.66
N ARG A 77 -21.02 -5.94 -2.29
CA ARG A 77 -20.65 -6.30 -0.92
C ARG A 77 -19.87 -5.21 -0.21
N LEU A 78 -19.47 -4.16 -0.94
CA LEU A 78 -18.63 -3.10 -0.42
C LEU A 78 -19.28 -2.37 0.77
N PRO A 79 -20.58 -1.97 0.73
CA PRO A 79 -21.24 -1.34 1.87
C PRO A 79 -21.16 -2.18 3.16
N THR A 80 -21.49 -3.46 3.07
CA THR A 80 -21.43 -4.39 4.22
C THR A 80 -20.01 -4.55 4.76
N MET A 81 -19.00 -4.59 3.88
CA MET A 81 -17.61 -4.73 4.30
C MET A 81 -17.08 -3.44 4.93
N THR A 82 -17.52 -2.30 4.45
CA THR A 82 -17.20 -0.99 5.03
C THR A 82 -17.75 -0.90 6.45
N GLU A 83 -19.03 -1.17 6.64
CA GLU A 83 -19.66 -1.21 7.97
C GLU A 83 -18.88 -2.11 8.94
N ARG A 84 -18.52 -3.33 8.50
CA ARG A 84 -17.76 -4.28 9.33
C ARG A 84 -16.36 -3.78 9.68
N PHE A 85 -15.64 -3.17 8.74
CA PHE A 85 -14.33 -2.58 9.01
C PHE A 85 -14.43 -1.40 9.98
N LEU A 86 -15.37 -0.48 9.75
CA LEU A 86 -15.54 0.69 10.60
C LEU A 86 -15.93 0.29 12.02
N ALA A 87 -16.89 -0.64 12.18
CA ALA A 87 -17.27 -1.16 13.50
C ALA A 87 -16.08 -1.86 14.20
N PHE A 88 -15.29 -2.64 13.47
CA PHE A 88 -14.11 -3.30 14.01
C PHE A 88 -13.04 -2.29 14.47
N LEU A 89 -12.72 -1.29 13.64
CA LEU A 89 -11.71 -0.28 13.95
C LEU A 89 -12.16 0.58 15.16
N GLN A 90 -13.44 0.95 15.21
CA GLN A 90 -14.03 1.67 16.34
C GLN A 90 -13.95 0.85 17.64
N ALA A 91 -14.27 -0.45 17.58
CA ALA A 91 -14.23 -1.32 18.77
C ALA A 91 -12.81 -1.48 19.35
N HIS A 92 -11.77 -1.24 18.55
CA HIS A 92 -10.37 -1.31 18.96
C HIS A 92 -9.74 0.07 19.19
N ASP A 93 -10.50 1.16 19.08
CA ASP A 93 -10.00 2.56 19.16
C ASP A 93 -8.84 2.81 18.21
N VAL A 94 -9.00 2.36 16.94
CA VAL A 94 -7.97 2.38 15.90
C VAL A 94 -8.39 3.26 14.75
N THR A 95 -7.51 4.17 14.34
CA THR A 95 -7.59 4.87 13.06
C THR A 95 -6.65 4.22 12.03
N ALA A 96 -7.07 4.22 10.76
CA ALA A 96 -6.40 3.54 9.66
C ALA A 96 -6.31 4.45 8.43
N THR A 97 -5.54 4.03 7.43
CA THR A 97 -5.50 4.65 6.11
C THR A 97 -6.25 3.78 5.11
N PHE A 98 -7.19 4.36 4.39
CA PHE A 98 -7.88 3.73 3.28
C PHE A 98 -7.31 4.29 1.97
N PHE A 99 -6.62 3.45 1.21
CA PHE A 99 -6.19 3.79 -0.15
C PHE A 99 -7.33 3.47 -1.11
N VAL A 100 -8.03 4.49 -1.55
CA VAL A 100 -9.28 4.38 -2.30
C VAL A 100 -9.03 4.53 -3.79
N SER A 101 -9.58 3.64 -4.62
CA SER A 101 -9.59 3.82 -6.06
C SER A 101 -10.63 4.89 -6.46
N GLY A 102 -10.30 5.71 -7.46
CA GLY A 102 -11.21 6.77 -7.93
C GLY A 102 -12.53 6.22 -8.47
N GLU A 103 -12.52 5.07 -9.16
CA GLU A 103 -13.73 4.38 -9.63
C GLU A 103 -14.64 3.97 -8.47
N THR A 104 -14.06 3.56 -7.33
CA THR A 104 -14.84 3.25 -6.12
C THR A 104 -15.40 4.52 -5.47
N ALA A 105 -14.61 5.61 -5.43
CA ALA A 105 -15.09 6.89 -4.89
C ALA A 105 -16.22 7.50 -5.75
N GLU A 106 -16.14 7.36 -7.07
CA GLU A 106 -17.20 7.79 -7.99
C GLU A 106 -18.49 6.99 -7.81
N ALA A 107 -18.35 5.64 -7.61
CA ALA A 107 -19.51 4.76 -7.48
C ALA A 107 -20.16 4.81 -6.09
N HIS A 108 -19.39 5.11 -5.04
CA HIS A 108 -19.82 5.04 -3.64
C HIS A 108 -19.31 6.22 -2.81
N PRO A 109 -19.62 7.47 -3.17
CA PRO A 109 -19.14 8.64 -2.42
C PRO A 109 -19.62 8.65 -0.97
N GLU A 110 -20.80 8.07 -0.69
CA GLU A 110 -21.36 7.95 0.65
C GLU A 110 -20.50 7.07 1.57
N LEU A 111 -19.93 5.97 1.06
CA LEU A 111 -19.04 5.11 1.84
C LEU A 111 -17.72 5.79 2.16
N ILE A 112 -17.23 6.63 1.25
CA ILE A 112 -16.03 7.43 1.49
C ILE A 112 -16.30 8.49 2.56
N ALA A 113 -17.47 9.13 2.52
CA ALA A 113 -17.90 10.07 3.56
C ALA A 113 -18.01 9.40 4.94
N ASP A 114 -18.50 8.16 5.01
CA ASP A 114 -18.57 7.37 6.24
C ASP A 114 -17.18 7.07 6.80
N ILE A 115 -16.23 6.66 5.95
CA ILE A 115 -14.83 6.41 6.33
C ILE A 115 -14.18 7.70 6.89
N ILE A 116 -14.40 8.83 6.23
CA ILE A 116 -13.90 10.15 6.67
C ILE A 116 -14.52 10.54 8.00
N SER A 117 -15.83 10.37 8.15
CA SER A 117 -16.59 10.73 9.36
C SER A 117 -16.16 9.89 10.57
N ALA A 118 -15.72 8.66 10.34
CA ALA A 118 -15.12 7.80 11.36
C ALA A 118 -13.68 8.18 11.72
N GLY A 119 -13.10 9.24 11.12
CA GLY A 119 -11.78 9.77 11.43
C GLY A 119 -10.61 9.07 10.76
N HIS A 120 -10.85 8.28 9.72
CA HIS A 120 -9.80 7.58 8.98
C HIS A 120 -9.18 8.47 7.90
N GLU A 121 -7.93 8.17 7.54
CA GLU A 121 -7.21 8.81 6.46
C GLU A 121 -7.65 8.26 5.11
N ILE A 122 -7.81 9.14 4.12
CA ILE A 122 -7.99 8.77 2.71
C ILE A 122 -6.68 8.98 1.96
N GLY A 123 -6.19 7.92 1.32
CA GLY A 123 -5.11 7.91 0.34
C GLY A 123 -5.65 7.56 -1.05
N CYS A 124 -4.87 7.84 -2.09
CA CYS A 124 -5.21 7.54 -3.48
C CYS A 124 -4.67 6.15 -3.90
N HIS A 125 -5.50 5.36 -4.58
CA HIS A 125 -5.13 4.03 -5.13
C HIS A 125 -5.21 3.98 -6.68
N GLY A 126 -5.04 5.13 -7.35
CA GLY A 126 -5.29 5.27 -8.79
C GLY A 126 -6.77 5.38 -9.12
N TRP A 127 -7.08 5.60 -10.39
CA TRP A 127 -8.46 5.64 -10.86
C TRP A 127 -9.06 4.24 -10.96
N ARG A 128 -8.40 3.40 -11.75
CA ARG A 128 -8.70 1.97 -11.89
C ARG A 128 -7.51 1.18 -11.42
N HIS A 129 -7.74 -0.01 -10.97
CA HIS A 129 -6.70 -0.89 -10.46
C HIS A 129 -5.72 -1.37 -11.57
N VAL A 130 -4.96 -0.41 -12.17
CA VAL A 130 -4.03 -0.63 -13.29
C VAL A 130 -2.58 -0.63 -12.77
N PRO A 131 -1.78 -1.65 -13.08
CA PRO A 131 -0.40 -1.70 -12.62
C PRO A 131 0.49 -0.65 -13.31
N MET A 132 1.51 -0.17 -12.60
CA MET A 132 2.39 0.92 -13.03
C MET A 132 3.08 0.72 -14.37
N GLU A 133 3.39 -0.53 -14.74
CA GLU A 133 4.02 -0.86 -16.02
C GLU A 133 3.16 -0.54 -17.26
N ARG A 134 1.86 -0.28 -17.04
CA ARG A 134 0.90 0.06 -18.09
C ARG A 134 0.81 1.56 -18.37
N TYR A 135 1.41 2.38 -17.52
CA TYR A 135 1.33 3.82 -17.64
C TYR A 135 2.58 4.41 -18.27
N GLN A 136 2.35 5.53 -18.96
CA GLN A 136 3.33 6.57 -19.21
C GLN A 136 3.08 7.73 -18.23
N ALA A 137 4.08 8.58 -18.01
CA ALA A 137 4.00 9.63 -17.00
C ALA A 137 2.78 10.56 -17.14
N THR A 138 2.43 10.96 -18.38
CA THR A 138 1.25 11.80 -18.66
C THR A 138 -0.04 11.06 -18.34
N GLN A 139 -0.19 9.83 -18.82
CA GLN A 139 -1.37 9.00 -18.55
C GLN A 139 -1.57 8.74 -17.05
N PHE A 140 -0.47 8.50 -16.34
CA PHE A 140 -0.49 8.33 -14.89
C PHE A 140 -0.93 9.61 -14.19
N LYS A 141 -0.41 10.78 -14.62
CA LYS A 141 -0.81 12.07 -14.07
C LYS A 141 -2.31 12.30 -14.26
N ASP A 142 -2.84 12.04 -15.46
CA ASP A 142 -4.26 12.22 -15.77
C ASP A 142 -5.14 11.26 -14.92
N ASP A 143 -4.72 10.00 -14.78
CA ASP A 143 -5.40 8.97 -13.98
C ASP A 143 -5.48 9.39 -12.50
N ILE A 144 -4.35 9.84 -11.94
CA ILE A 144 -4.30 10.29 -10.54
C ILE A 144 -5.10 11.58 -10.34
N SER A 145 -5.02 12.54 -11.26
CA SER A 145 -5.78 13.78 -11.16
C SER A 145 -7.28 13.49 -11.13
N LYS A 146 -7.76 12.64 -12.04
CA LYS A 146 -9.17 12.20 -12.05
C LYS A 146 -9.56 11.50 -10.75
N SER A 147 -8.67 10.67 -10.22
CA SER A 147 -8.91 9.98 -8.95
C SER A 147 -9.03 10.96 -7.79
N LEU A 148 -8.15 11.97 -7.74
CA LEU A 148 -8.19 13.03 -6.72
C LEU A 148 -9.50 13.83 -6.78
N ASP A 149 -9.97 14.19 -7.97
CA ASP A 149 -11.23 14.92 -8.14
C ASP A 149 -12.38 14.13 -7.48
N CYS A 150 -12.51 12.84 -7.76
CA CYS A 150 -13.56 12.02 -7.17
C CYS A 150 -13.42 11.85 -5.65
N LEU A 151 -12.19 11.75 -5.14
CA LEU A 151 -11.95 11.68 -3.69
C LEU A 151 -12.33 12.98 -2.99
N TYR A 152 -12.04 14.13 -3.59
CA TYR A 152 -12.45 15.44 -3.06
C TYR A 152 -13.95 15.63 -3.15
N ASP A 153 -14.59 15.25 -4.25
CA ASP A 153 -16.05 15.29 -4.40
C ASP A 153 -16.77 14.40 -3.39
N ALA A 154 -16.17 13.26 -3.01
CA ALA A 154 -16.65 12.39 -1.94
C ALA A 154 -16.40 12.93 -0.52
N GLY A 155 -15.80 14.13 -0.38
CA GLY A 155 -15.64 14.85 0.88
C GLY A 155 -14.25 14.78 1.52
N ALA A 156 -13.25 14.15 0.87
CA ALA A 156 -11.88 14.16 1.38
C ALA A 156 -11.33 15.60 1.36
N LYS A 157 -10.82 16.07 2.50
CA LYS A 157 -10.23 17.43 2.59
C LYS A 157 -8.76 17.46 2.20
N ARG A 158 -8.10 16.31 2.27
CA ARG A 158 -6.67 16.17 2.04
C ARG A 158 -6.37 14.74 1.59
N VAL A 159 -5.76 14.59 0.42
CA VAL A 159 -5.28 13.31 -0.10
C VAL A 159 -3.81 13.50 -0.46
N VAL A 160 -2.91 12.96 0.37
CA VAL A 160 -1.46 13.17 0.24
C VAL A 160 -0.66 11.88 0.26
N GLY A 161 -1.34 10.75 0.39
CA GLY A 161 -0.78 9.41 0.36
C GLY A 161 -1.19 8.67 -0.90
N PHE A 162 -0.26 7.93 -1.48
CA PHE A 162 -0.48 7.10 -2.67
C PHE A 162 -0.11 5.65 -2.43
N ARG A 163 -0.87 4.74 -3.00
CA ARG A 163 -0.49 3.33 -3.16
C ARG A 163 -0.74 2.87 -4.58
N ALA A 164 0.30 2.31 -5.21
CA ALA A 164 0.17 1.73 -6.53
C ALA A 164 -0.64 0.42 -6.46
N PRO A 165 -1.62 0.23 -7.36
CA PRO A 165 -2.27 -1.05 -7.53
C PRO A 165 -1.27 -2.20 -7.63
N TYR A 166 -1.56 -3.34 -7.01
CA TYR A 166 -0.69 -4.53 -6.96
C TYR A 166 0.68 -4.32 -6.32
N LEU A 167 0.93 -3.22 -5.62
CA LEU A 167 2.28 -2.82 -5.18
C LEU A 167 3.27 -2.81 -6.35
N SER A 168 2.81 -2.35 -7.51
CA SER A 168 3.49 -2.48 -8.80
C SER A 168 4.52 -1.38 -9.08
N LEU A 169 4.85 -0.53 -8.11
CA LEU A 169 5.91 0.46 -8.26
C LEU A 169 7.28 -0.23 -8.14
N THR A 170 7.97 -0.32 -9.26
CA THR A 170 9.25 -0.98 -9.42
C THR A 170 10.32 0.01 -9.86
N LYS A 171 11.57 -0.45 -10.00
CA LYS A 171 12.67 0.36 -10.52
C LYS A 171 12.36 0.95 -11.91
N GLY A 172 11.66 0.18 -12.76
CA GLY A 172 11.28 0.63 -14.11
C GLY A 172 10.21 1.72 -14.13
N SER A 173 9.41 1.83 -13.08
CA SER A 173 8.36 2.85 -12.94
C SER A 173 8.68 3.93 -11.91
N ALA A 174 9.94 4.05 -11.48
CA ALA A 174 10.37 5.03 -10.48
C ALA A 174 10.16 6.50 -10.91
N TRP A 175 9.95 6.76 -12.20
CA TRP A 175 9.52 8.06 -12.74
C TRP A 175 8.22 8.57 -12.10
N ALA A 176 7.39 7.67 -11.59
CA ALA A 176 6.12 7.99 -10.94
C ALA A 176 6.29 8.91 -9.72
N TYR A 177 7.41 8.81 -8.99
CA TYR A 177 7.65 9.70 -7.86
C TYR A 177 7.74 11.17 -8.26
N GLY A 178 8.28 11.48 -9.46
CA GLY A 178 8.25 12.85 -10.00
C GLY A 178 6.83 13.34 -10.21
N VAL A 179 5.96 12.53 -10.81
CA VAL A 179 4.54 12.87 -11.01
C VAL A 179 3.82 13.02 -9.67
N LEU A 180 4.07 12.13 -8.71
CA LEU A 180 3.47 12.22 -7.38
C LEU A 180 3.91 13.50 -6.65
N ALA A 181 5.18 13.89 -6.76
CA ALA A 181 5.68 15.14 -6.21
C ALA A 181 5.02 16.37 -6.85
N ASP A 182 4.87 16.38 -8.17
CA ASP A 182 4.16 17.44 -8.90
C ASP A 182 2.70 17.58 -8.46
N LEU A 183 2.06 16.46 -8.12
CA LEU A 183 0.68 16.41 -7.60
C LEU A 183 0.62 16.58 -6.07
N GLN A 184 1.70 17.01 -5.44
CA GLN A 184 1.80 17.32 -4.00
C GLN A 184 1.57 16.13 -3.06
N PHE A 185 1.81 14.90 -3.51
CA PHE A 185 1.83 13.76 -2.61
C PHE A 185 3.03 13.85 -1.65
N VAL A 186 2.79 13.50 -0.40
CA VAL A 186 3.78 13.56 0.67
C VAL A 186 4.46 12.20 0.84
N TYR A 187 3.70 11.13 0.68
CA TYR A 187 4.21 9.77 0.80
C TYR A 187 3.56 8.82 -0.20
N SER A 188 4.27 7.72 -0.42
CA SER A 188 3.80 6.54 -1.14
C SER A 188 4.07 5.28 -0.30
N SER A 189 3.24 4.27 -0.45
CA SER A 189 3.48 2.93 0.10
C SER A 189 3.20 1.89 -0.99
N SER A 190 4.04 1.87 -1.99
CA SER A 190 3.82 1.19 -3.27
C SER A 190 4.87 0.15 -3.60
N VAL A 191 5.99 0.13 -2.84
CA VAL A 191 7.11 -0.78 -3.09
C VAL A 191 7.01 -2.03 -2.24
N LEU A 192 7.14 -3.18 -2.89
CA LEU A 192 7.42 -4.44 -2.24
C LEU A 192 8.93 -4.69 -2.30
N PRO A 193 9.66 -4.59 -1.16
CA PRO A 193 11.12 -4.60 -1.15
C PRO A 193 11.65 -6.04 -1.20
N GLY A 194 11.60 -6.67 -2.37
CA GLY A 194 12.07 -8.04 -2.53
C GLY A 194 11.65 -8.68 -3.83
N HIS A 195 11.96 -9.98 -3.94
CA HIS A 195 11.58 -10.80 -5.10
C HIS A 195 10.20 -11.39 -4.89
N THR A 196 9.29 -11.16 -5.84
CA THR A 196 8.00 -11.84 -5.91
C THR A 196 7.73 -12.29 -7.36
N HIS A 197 6.68 -13.06 -7.56
CA HIS A 197 6.33 -13.53 -8.91
C HIS A 197 5.65 -12.45 -9.78
N LEU A 198 5.17 -11.35 -9.18
CA LEU A 198 4.44 -10.31 -9.91
C LEU A 198 5.28 -9.04 -10.02
N TYR A 199 5.41 -8.35 -8.91
CA TYR A 199 6.12 -7.08 -8.81
C TYR A 199 7.07 -7.14 -7.61
N GLY A 200 8.10 -6.30 -7.66
CA GLY A 200 9.03 -6.15 -6.56
C GLY A 200 10.20 -5.27 -6.96
N TRP A 201 10.81 -4.69 -5.93
CA TRP A 201 12.02 -3.89 -6.11
C TRP A 201 13.07 -4.31 -5.06
N PRO A 202 13.81 -5.40 -5.31
CA PRO A 202 14.75 -5.97 -4.33
C PRO A 202 15.79 -4.98 -3.84
N ASP A 203 16.35 -4.17 -4.76
CA ASP A 203 17.41 -3.19 -4.45
C ASP A 203 16.87 -1.97 -3.70
N PHE A 204 15.55 -1.82 -3.57
CA PHE A 204 14.98 -0.71 -2.82
C PHE A 204 15.32 -0.82 -1.34
N GLY A 205 15.25 -2.03 -0.78
CA GLY A 205 15.45 -2.28 0.64
C GLY A 205 14.20 -1.96 1.48
N ALA A 206 14.18 -2.43 2.72
CA ALA A 206 13.02 -2.34 3.61
C ALA A 206 12.90 -1.00 4.37
N GLY A 207 13.86 -0.08 4.18
CA GLY A 207 13.89 1.20 4.92
C GLY A 207 13.04 2.27 4.25
N ILE A 208 12.36 3.08 5.08
CA ILE A 208 11.66 4.27 4.62
C ILE A 208 12.69 5.30 4.13
N LYS A 209 12.46 5.89 2.97
CA LYS A 209 13.34 6.92 2.42
C LYS A 209 12.62 7.86 1.45
N PRO A 210 13.08 9.11 1.31
CA PRO A 210 12.54 10.03 0.31
C PRO A 210 13.04 9.65 -1.09
N VAL A 211 12.14 9.74 -2.08
CA VAL A 211 12.44 9.61 -3.51
C VAL A 211 11.75 10.77 -4.22
N ALA A 212 12.51 11.63 -4.90
CA ALA A 212 12.00 12.84 -5.55
C ALA A 212 11.11 13.72 -4.65
N GLY A 213 11.38 13.77 -3.34
CA GLY A 213 10.61 14.55 -2.37
C GLY A 213 9.41 13.84 -1.75
N VAL A 214 9.06 12.64 -2.23
CA VAL A 214 8.00 11.80 -1.69
C VAL A 214 8.61 10.72 -0.80
N TYR A 215 8.11 10.53 0.42
CA TYR A 215 8.56 9.42 1.28
C TYR A 215 7.98 8.10 0.80
N GLU A 216 8.83 7.13 0.43
CA GLU A 216 8.36 5.78 0.19
C GLU A 216 8.41 4.97 1.49
N LEU A 217 7.29 4.36 1.83
CA LEU A 217 7.08 3.48 2.97
C LEU A 217 6.86 2.03 2.46
N PRO A 218 7.93 1.26 2.25
CA PRO A 218 7.81 -0.09 1.68
C PRO A 218 7.02 -1.02 2.59
N VAL A 219 6.18 -1.89 2.00
CA VAL A 219 5.44 -2.88 2.79
C VAL A 219 6.38 -3.85 3.52
N SER A 220 5.98 -4.27 4.70
CA SER A 220 6.80 -5.16 5.50
C SER A 220 6.80 -6.57 4.95
N VAL A 221 7.99 -7.11 4.70
CA VAL A 221 8.17 -8.46 4.16
C VAL A 221 8.99 -9.35 5.09
N VAL A 222 8.81 -10.65 4.95
CA VAL A 222 9.70 -11.70 5.49
C VAL A 222 10.22 -12.52 4.31
N SER A 223 11.52 -12.82 4.33
CA SER A 223 12.14 -13.67 3.32
C SER A 223 11.89 -15.14 3.64
N LEU A 224 11.38 -15.88 2.68
CA LEU A 224 11.13 -17.32 2.76
C LEU A 224 11.63 -17.97 1.45
N SER A 225 12.65 -18.81 1.54
CA SER A 225 13.21 -19.56 0.39
C SER A 225 13.51 -18.68 -0.83
N GLY A 226 14.08 -17.49 -0.62
CA GLY A 226 14.45 -16.56 -1.70
C GLY A 226 13.32 -15.63 -2.18
N TYR A 227 12.10 -15.84 -1.72
CA TYR A 227 10.95 -14.97 -2.02
C TYR A 227 10.62 -14.05 -0.84
N SER A 228 10.08 -12.89 -1.15
CA SER A 228 9.63 -11.90 -0.16
C SER A 228 8.12 -12.00 0.01
N LEU A 229 7.69 -12.32 1.23
CA LEU A 229 6.30 -12.48 1.61
C LEU A 229 5.83 -11.26 2.39
N PRO A 230 4.81 -10.51 1.93
CA PRO A 230 4.20 -9.42 2.70
C PRO A 230 3.32 -10.01 3.81
N PHE A 231 3.94 -10.37 4.93
CA PHE A 231 3.29 -11.15 5.99
C PHE A 231 2.17 -10.40 6.73
N ALA A 232 2.19 -9.06 6.71
CA ALA A 232 1.14 -8.21 7.28
C ALA A 232 0.07 -7.87 6.24
N SER A 233 -0.39 -8.86 5.47
CA SER A 233 -1.43 -8.71 4.44
C SER A 233 -2.61 -9.63 4.71
N GLY A 234 -3.80 -9.24 4.20
CA GLY A 234 -5.01 -10.05 4.34
C GLY A 234 -4.83 -11.48 3.82
N ALA A 235 -4.08 -11.66 2.72
CA ALA A 235 -3.75 -12.98 2.20
C ALA A 235 -2.99 -13.84 3.23
N CYS A 236 -1.99 -13.29 3.90
CA CYS A 236 -1.24 -14.02 4.94
C CYS A 236 -2.10 -14.28 6.18
N PHE A 237 -2.96 -13.33 6.57
CA PHE A 237 -3.90 -13.54 7.68
C PHE A 237 -4.93 -14.63 7.39
N ARG A 238 -5.22 -14.93 6.13
CA ARG A 238 -6.08 -16.05 5.73
C ARG A 238 -5.35 -17.39 5.63
N THR A 239 -4.09 -17.39 5.18
CA THR A 239 -3.42 -18.63 4.71
C THR A 239 -2.29 -19.13 5.59
N VAL A 240 -1.60 -18.23 6.30
CA VAL A 240 -0.48 -18.62 7.18
C VAL A 240 -1.05 -19.19 8.50
N PRO A 241 -0.52 -20.32 9.01
CA PRO A 241 -0.88 -20.80 10.33
C PRO A 241 -0.71 -19.71 11.40
N TRP A 242 -1.72 -19.55 12.24
CA TRP A 242 -1.79 -18.43 13.17
C TRP A 242 -0.60 -18.33 14.13
N PHE A 243 -0.15 -19.46 14.68
CA PHE A 243 1.02 -19.48 15.57
C PHE A 243 2.29 -18.99 14.88
N LEU A 244 2.47 -19.31 13.58
CA LEU A 244 3.62 -18.85 12.80
C LEU A 244 3.53 -17.34 12.51
N LEU A 245 2.34 -16.86 12.14
CA LEU A 245 2.12 -15.43 11.91
C LEU A 245 2.43 -14.62 13.18
N ARG A 246 1.91 -15.04 14.34
CA ARG A 246 2.23 -14.40 15.64
C ARG A 246 3.74 -14.41 15.94
N ALA A 247 4.44 -15.50 15.66
CA ALA A 247 5.88 -15.57 15.86
C ALA A 247 6.62 -14.55 14.96
N ILE A 248 6.17 -14.36 13.71
CA ILE A 248 6.74 -13.34 12.80
C ILE A 248 6.50 -11.93 13.37
N PHE A 249 5.29 -11.62 13.83
CA PHE A 249 4.97 -10.35 14.45
C PHE A 249 5.79 -10.09 15.72
N ALA A 250 5.92 -11.08 16.58
CA ALA A 250 6.74 -10.99 17.80
C ALA A 250 8.23 -10.75 17.49
N LYS A 251 8.77 -11.42 16.46
CA LYS A 251 10.13 -11.18 15.97
C LYS A 251 10.28 -9.76 15.41
N ARG A 252 9.28 -9.29 14.66
CA ARG A 252 9.31 -7.96 14.00
C ARG A 252 9.33 -6.82 15.02
N ARG A 253 8.71 -6.98 16.18
CA ARG A 253 8.74 -6.00 17.28
C ARG A 253 10.15 -5.69 17.79
N LYS A 254 11.10 -6.60 17.61
CA LYS A 254 12.52 -6.39 17.99
C LYS A 254 13.29 -5.59 16.94
N SER A 255 12.67 -5.25 15.81
CA SER A 255 13.29 -4.46 14.75
C SER A 255 12.90 -2.99 14.88
N SER A 256 13.77 -2.09 14.49
CA SER A 256 13.47 -0.66 14.41
C SER A 256 12.49 -0.34 13.28
N GLY A 257 11.60 0.62 13.51
CA GLY A 257 10.66 1.15 12.54
C GLY A 257 9.28 0.46 12.54
N PRO A 258 8.28 1.08 11.89
CA PRO A 258 6.91 0.60 11.90
C PRO A 258 6.74 -0.69 11.11
N LEU A 259 5.69 -1.43 11.45
CA LEU A 259 5.13 -2.47 10.62
C LEU A 259 4.21 -1.82 9.58
N ILE A 260 4.32 -2.21 8.33
CA ILE A 260 3.51 -1.68 7.23
C ILE A 260 2.79 -2.84 6.57
N GLY A 261 1.46 -2.81 6.63
CA GLY A 261 0.62 -3.90 6.10
C GLY A 261 -0.67 -3.39 5.47
N TYR A 262 -1.32 -4.27 4.72
CA TYR A 262 -2.50 -3.92 3.94
C TYR A 262 -3.52 -5.07 3.88
N PHE A 263 -4.78 -4.68 3.82
CA PHE A 263 -5.94 -5.55 3.72
C PHE A 263 -6.87 -5.04 2.63
N HIS A 264 -7.85 -5.85 2.24
CA HIS A 264 -8.88 -5.46 1.29
C HIS A 264 -10.27 -5.78 1.85
N PRO A 265 -11.35 -5.14 1.38
CA PRO A 265 -12.71 -5.48 1.78
C PRO A 265 -13.03 -6.97 1.60
N GLN A 266 -12.57 -7.58 0.52
CA GLN A 266 -12.80 -9.01 0.26
C GLN A 266 -12.07 -9.96 1.22
N ASP A 267 -11.07 -9.51 1.99
CA ASP A 267 -10.39 -10.37 2.96
C ASP A 267 -11.29 -10.78 4.13
N ILE A 268 -12.35 -10.01 4.40
CA ILE A 268 -13.29 -10.26 5.48
C ILE A 268 -14.70 -10.67 4.99
N ASP A 269 -14.93 -10.71 3.67
CA ASP A 269 -16.23 -11.04 3.09
C ASP A 269 -16.47 -12.55 3.03
N THR A 270 -17.19 -13.07 3.99
CA THR A 270 -17.53 -14.50 4.09
C THR A 270 -18.63 -14.94 3.13
N GLU A 271 -19.35 -13.99 2.54
CA GLU A 271 -20.52 -14.23 1.68
C GLU A 271 -20.26 -13.86 0.22
N GLN A 272 -19.03 -13.45 -0.11
CA GLN A 272 -18.68 -13.12 -1.48
C GLN A 272 -19.00 -14.26 -2.43
N ALA A 273 -19.71 -13.94 -3.51
CA ALA A 273 -19.99 -14.86 -4.59
C ALA A 273 -18.70 -15.57 -5.07
N THR A 274 -18.86 -16.82 -5.49
CA THR A 274 -17.75 -17.64 -5.96
C THR A 274 -17.19 -17.09 -7.28
N ILE A 275 -16.20 -16.22 -7.20
CA ILE A 275 -15.43 -15.81 -8.36
C ILE A 275 -14.35 -16.86 -8.60
N ARG A 276 -14.32 -17.44 -9.81
CA ARG A 276 -13.33 -18.45 -10.22
C ARG A 276 -12.34 -17.84 -11.20
N TYR A 277 -11.09 -17.84 -10.81
CA TYR A 277 -9.98 -17.44 -11.67
C TYR A 277 -9.40 -18.68 -12.35
N ALA A 278 -9.55 -18.78 -13.66
CA ALA A 278 -9.14 -19.97 -14.41
C ALA A 278 -7.64 -20.31 -14.23
N GLN A 279 -6.80 -19.28 -14.12
CA GLN A 279 -5.35 -19.43 -13.96
C GLN A 279 -4.92 -19.99 -12.59
N TYR A 280 -5.74 -19.89 -11.55
CA TYR A 280 -5.37 -20.40 -10.22
C TYR A 280 -5.77 -21.87 -9.99
N GLY A 281 -6.49 -22.48 -10.93
CA GLY A 281 -6.99 -23.83 -10.76
C GLY A 281 -7.89 -24.00 -9.53
N ARG A 282 -8.23 -25.25 -9.19
CA ARG A 282 -9.15 -25.53 -8.07
C ARG A 282 -8.57 -25.15 -6.71
N VAL A 283 -7.30 -25.51 -6.47
CA VAL A 283 -6.61 -25.26 -5.19
C VAL A 283 -6.39 -23.78 -4.96
N GLY A 284 -5.92 -23.05 -5.97
CA GLY A 284 -5.73 -21.61 -5.88
C GLY A 284 -7.02 -20.86 -5.58
N ASN A 285 -8.11 -21.21 -6.28
CA ASN A 285 -9.41 -20.61 -6.01
C ASN A 285 -9.98 -20.95 -4.62
N MET A 286 -9.64 -22.11 -4.07
CA MET A 286 -10.01 -22.47 -2.70
C MET A 286 -9.26 -21.57 -1.69
N VAL A 287 -7.95 -21.40 -1.87
CA VAL A 287 -7.10 -20.58 -0.98
C VAL A 287 -7.52 -19.10 -1.01
N LEU A 288 -7.91 -18.56 -2.17
CA LEU A 288 -8.43 -17.19 -2.27
C LEU A 288 -9.67 -16.95 -1.39
N ARG A 289 -10.38 -18.00 -1.01
CA ARG A 289 -11.63 -17.92 -0.24
C ARG A 289 -11.55 -18.44 1.19
N CYS A 290 -10.44 -19.09 1.54
CA CYS A 290 -10.33 -19.71 2.86
C CYS A 290 -10.19 -18.68 3.99
N ASN A 291 -10.65 -19.05 5.16
CA ASN A 291 -10.38 -18.41 6.46
C ASN A 291 -10.73 -16.90 6.58
N ARG A 292 -11.56 -16.33 5.71
CA ARG A 292 -11.97 -14.93 5.78
C ARG A 292 -12.63 -14.54 7.10
N ARG A 293 -13.37 -15.49 7.71
CA ARG A 293 -14.03 -15.29 9.01
C ARG A 293 -13.06 -14.94 10.13
N GLN A 294 -11.83 -15.44 10.06
CA GLN A 294 -10.83 -15.29 11.11
C GLN A 294 -9.98 -14.01 10.98
N VAL A 295 -10.11 -13.25 9.89
CA VAL A 295 -9.19 -12.13 9.59
C VAL A 295 -9.31 -11.04 10.65
N LEU A 296 -10.52 -10.57 10.93
CA LEU A 296 -10.71 -9.52 11.95
C LEU A 296 -10.29 -9.97 13.33
N ASP A 297 -10.62 -11.21 13.74
CA ASP A 297 -10.19 -11.76 15.04
C ASP A 297 -8.66 -11.80 15.15
N ARG A 298 -7.97 -12.18 14.07
CA ARG A 298 -6.51 -12.22 14.02
C ARG A 298 -5.90 -10.82 14.05
N ILE A 299 -6.50 -9.83 13.38
CA ILE A 299 -6.07 -8.43 13.45
C ILE A 299 -6.26 -7.91 14.87
N GLY A 300 -7.43 -8.13 15.48
CA GLY A 300 -7.72 -7.74 16.86
C GLY A 300 -6.73 -8.36 17.86
N ALA A 301 -6.36 -9.63 17.67
CA ALA A 301 -5.35 -10.27 18.50
C ALA A 301 -3.96 -9.59 18.36
N ILE A 302 -3.58 -9.09 17.18
CA ILE A 302 -2.34 -8.32 17.00
C ILE A 302 -2.42 -6.99 17.75
N PHE A 303 -3.55 -6.28 17.71
CA PHE A 303 -3.74 -5.07 18.51
C PHE A 303 -3.69 -5.36 20.02
N ASN A 304 -4.33 -6.43 20.48
CA ASN A 304 -4.29 -6.88 21.87
C ASN A 304 -2.89 -7.33 22.32
N ASP A 305 -2.06 -7.83 21.41
CA ASP A 305 -0.65 -8.10 21.66
C ASP A 305 0.19 -6.80 21.79
N GLY A 306 -0.43 -5.60 21.71
CA GLY A 306 0.17 -4.29 21.98
C GLY A 306 0.77 -3.61 20.73
N TRP A 307 0.38 -4.02 19.52
CA TRP A 307 0.64 -3.25 18.32
C TRP A 307 -0.35 -2.06 18.27
N ARG A 308 0.18 -0.88 18.04
CA ARG A 308 -0.60 0.36 17.96
C ARG A 308 -0.76 0.76 16.51
N ALA A 309 -1.99 0.79 16.03
CA ALA A 309 -2.25 1.29 14.69
C ALA A 309 -2.12 2.81 14.62
N LEU A 310 -1.68 3.31 13.49
CA LEU A 310 -1.51 4.73 13.21
C LEU A 310 -1.74 4.98 11.72
N PRO A 311 -2.49 6.03 11.34
CA PRO A 311 -2.57 6.47 9.95
C PRO A 311 -1.18 6.84 9.39
N TYR A 312 -0.99 6.62 8.10
CA TYR A 312 0.31 6.84 7.46
C TYR A 312 0.74 8.31 7.54
N ILE A 313 -0.19 9.24 7.31
CA ILE A 313 0.14 10.67 7.36
C ILE A 313 0.57 11.10 8.75
N GLU A 314 -0.08 10.58 9.79
CA GLU A 314 0.27 10.90 11.17
C GLU A 314 1.69 10.39 11.51
N PHE A 315 2.03 9.19 11.03
CA PHE A 315 3.39 8.68 11.16
C PHE A 315 4.40 9.56 10.42
N VAL A 316 4.11 9.95 9.18
CA VAL A 316 5.00 10.78 8.37
C VAL A 316 5.23 12.15 9.03
N GLU A 317 4.18 12.79 9.52
CA GLU A 317 4.28 14.10 10.18
C GLU A 317 5.05 14.02 11.49
N ARG A 318 4.78 13.02 12.32
CA ARG A 318 5.44 12.90 13.64
C ARG A 318 6.89 12.42 13.56
N HIS A 319 7.21 11.50 12.66
CA HIS A 319 8.50 10.80 12.67
C HIS A 319 9.44 11.16 11.52
N LEU A 320 8.92 11.68 10.41
CA LEU A 320 9.74 11.99 9.24
C LEU A 320 9.93 13.49 9.02
N ARG A 321 8.88 14.30 9.20
CA ARG A 321 8.94 15.75 8.98
C ARG A 321 9.53 16.51 10.14
N CYS A 322 9.25 16.12 11.39
CA CYS A 322 9.87 16.75 12.57
C CYS A 322 11.39 16.60 12.57
N SER A 323 11.91 15.44 12.13
CA SER A 323 13.36 15.20 12.08
C SER A 323 14.11 16.10 11.09
N THR A 324 13.42 16.69 10.10
CA THR A 324 14.04 17.58 9.10
C THR A 324 14.08 19.04 9.55
N THR A 325 13.24 19.45 10.49
CA THR A 325 13.23 20.82 11.02
C THR A 325 14.39 21.02 12.01
N ASP A 326 14.64 20.04 12.88
CA ASP A 326 15.76 20.09 13.85
C ASP A 326 17.14 20.13 13.19
N GLN A 327 17.29 19.55 12.00
CA GLN A 327 18.59 19.59 11.29
C GLN A 327 18.85 20.93 10.57
N ARG A 328 17.81 21.72 10.27
CA ARG A 328 17.97 23.05 9.66
C ARG A 328 18.29 24.13 10.71
N ASP A 329 17.75 24.03 11.91
CA ASP A 329 18.01 24.98 12.98
C ASP A 329 19.37 24.79 13.65
N GLY A 330 19.94 23.59 13.58
CA GLY A 330 21.32 23.32 14.06
C GLY A 330 22.44 23.84 13.15
N ALA A 331 22.14 24.25 11.90
CA ALA A 331 23.12 24.74 10.94
C ALA A 331 23.25 26.27 10.86
N VAL A 332 22.42 27.02 11.56
CA VAL A 332 22.39 28.52 11.52
C VAL A 332 23.14 29.17 12.71
N GLY A 333 23.97 28.46 13.45
CA GLY A 333 24.62 28.95 14.66
C GLY A 333 26.14 28.97 14.67
N ARG A 334 26.85 29.45 13.62
CA ARG A 334 28.23 29.93 13.77
C ARG A 334 28.49 31.14 12.86
N ARG A 335 28.32 32.33 13.42
CA ARG A 335 28.92 33.54 12.84
C ARG A 335 30.46 33.38 12.85
N PRO A 336 31.17 33.67 11.74
CA PRO A 336 32.61 33.75 11.79
C PRO A 336 33.02 34.98 12.65
N ALA A 337 34.06 34.78 13.47
CA ALA A 337 34.66 35.84 14.28
C ALA A 337 35.23 36.93 13.39
N PRO A 338 35.23 38.21 13.81
CA PRO A 338 35.79 39.31 13.02
C PRO A 338 37.30 39.18 12.91
N VAL A 339 37.79 39.25 11.68
CA VAL A 339 39.25 39.33 11.37
C VAL A 339 39.75 40.71 11.79
N SER A 340 40.60 40.77 12.79
CA SER A 340 41.34 41.97 13.18
C SER A 340 42.46 42.23 12.18
N VAL A 341 42.33 43.33 11.44
CA VAL A 341 43.42 43.89 10.62
C VAL A 341 44.34 44.68 11.54
N ARG A 342 45.61 44.29 11.58
CA ARG A 342 46.73 45.14 11.92
C ARG A 342 47.65 45.26 10.73
#